data_a53af72070a3f26a2f0c50481549f731
#
_entry.id   a53af72070a3f26a2f0c50481549f731
#
_cell.length_a   1.000
_cell.length_b   1.000
_cell.length_c   1.000
_cell.angle_alpha   90.00
_cell.angle_beta   90.00
_cell.angle_gamma   90.00
#
_symmetry.space_group_name_H-M   'P 1'
#
loop_
_entity.id
_entity.type
_entity.pdbx_description
1 polymer ?
#
loop_
_entity_poly.entity_id
_entity_poly.type
_entity_poly.pdbx_seq_one_letter_code
_entity_poly.pdbx_strand_id
1 'polypeptide(L)' 'MAKHPLWNDDYWLLLLQLYQKKPMGVKPLYSKGIVDLSLELHIQPEYLHEQMFKLQRVTPRIKRLW' A
#
# COMPACT_ATOMS: atom_id res chain seq x y z
N MET A 1 5.66 -16.35 -2.27
CA MET A 1 6.66 -15.49 -1.64
C MET A 1 6.34 -15.30 -0.16
N ALA A 2 7.33 -15.45 0.70
CA ALA A 2 7.11 -15.29 2.14
C ALA A 2 6.74 -13.85 2.49
N LYS A 3 5.85 -13.68 3.46
CA LYS A 3 5.52 -12.37 3.98
C LYS A 3 6.73 -11.76 4.67
N HIS A 4 6.83 -10.44 4.60
CA HIS A 4 7.82 -9.71 5.39
C HIS A 4 7.57 -10.00 6.87
N PRO A 5 8.63 -10.26 7.67
CA PRO A 5 8.46 -10.61 9.09
C PRO A 5 7.70 -9.56 9.90
N LEU A 6 7.81 -8.29 9.51
CA LEU A 6 7.13 -7.19 10.20
C LEU A 6 5.76 -6.87 9.63
N TRP A 7 5.33 -7.58 8.58
CA TRP A 7 4.05 -7.32 7.94
C TRP A 7 2.90 -7.76 8.84
N ASN A 8 1.88 -6.90 8.94
CA ASN A 8 0.63 -7.19 9.63
C ASN A 8 -0.51 -6.96 8.65
N ASP A 9 -1.49 -7.86 8.64
CA ASP A 9 -2.61 -7.75 7.70
C ASP A 9 -3.41 -6.45 7.88
N ASP A 10 -3.38 -5.85 9.07
CA ASP A 10 -4.02 -4.55 9.29
C ASP A 10 -3.38 -3.44 8.47
N TYR A 11 -2.15 -3.63 8.02
CA TYR A 11 -1.46 -2.64 7.21
C TYR A 11 -2.09 -2.46 5.84
N TRP A 12 -2.91 -3.41 5.40
CA TRP A 12 -3.68 -3.24 4.18
C TRP A 12 -4.57 -2.00 4.23
N LEU A 13 -5.13 -1.70 5.40
CA LEU A 13 -5.94 -0.50 5.58
C LEU A 13 -5.12 0.76 5.39
N LEU A 14 -3.90 0.77 5.89
CA LEU A 14 -2.99 1.91 5.72
C LEU A 14 -2.64 2.12 4.25
N LEU A 15 -2.33 1.04 3.55
CA LEU A 15 -2.02 1.12 2.13
C LEU A 15 -3.24 1.55 1.33
N LEU A 16 -4.41 1.07 1.68
CA LEU A 16 -5.64 1.45 1.00
C LEU A 16 -5.91 2.95 1.17
N GLN A 17 -5.73 3.48 2.36
CA GLN A 17 -5.88 4.92 2.59
C GLN A 17 -4.94 5.72 1.71
N LEU A 18 -3.68 5.29 1.62
CA LEU A 18 -2.70 5.97 0.77
C LEU A 18 -3.08 5.83 -0.71
N TYR A 19 -3.55 4.66 -1.11
CA TYR A 19 -3.99 4.41 -2.48
C TYR A 19 -5.13 5.36 -2.89
N GLN A 20 -6.03 5.63 -1.96
CA GLN A 20 -7.21 6.46 -2.23
C GLN A 20 -6.93 7.96 -2.20
N LYS A 21 -5.76 8.38 -1.71
CA LYS A 21 -5.38 9.79 -1.77
C LYS A 21 -5.20 10.24 -3.21
N LYS A 22 -5.64 11.45 -3.49
CA LYS A 22 -5.54 12.02 -4.83
C LYS A 22 -4.09 12.35 -5.19
N PRO A 23 -3.66 12.07 -6.41
CA PRO A 23 -4.38 11.29 -7.42
C PRO A 23 -4.50 9.84 -6.98
N MET A 24 -5.70 9.27 -7.15
CA MET A 24 -5.97 7.90 -6.75
C MET A 24 -5.13 6.93 -7.57
N GLY A 25 -4.64 5.88 -6.91
CA GLY A 25 -3.87 4.84 -7.57
C GLY A 25 -2.57 4.52 -6.85
N VAL A 26 -1.76 3.67 -7.49
CA VAL A 26 -0.44 3.31 -6.96
C VAL A 26 0.46 4.53 -6.99
N LYS A 27 1.06 4.83 -5.83
CA LYS A 27 1.99 5.96 -5.72
C LYS A 27 3.38 5.56 -6.21
N PRO A 28 4.19 6.53 -6.65
CA PRO A 28 5.59 6.23 -7.00
C PRO A 28 6.33 5.59 -5.84
N LEU A 29 7.31 4.73 -6.15
CA LEU A 29 8.02 3.92 -5.15
C LEU A 29 8.59 4.75 -4.01
N TYR A 30 9.21 5.86 -4.32
CA TYR A 30 9.82 6.72 -3.29
C TYR A 30 9.02 7.99 -3.05
N SER A 31 7.70 7.94 -3.27
CA SER A 31 6.85 9.08 -2.93
C SER A 31 6.84 9.29 -1.42
N LYS A 32 6.52 10.52 -1.01
CA LYS A 32 6.49 10.86 0.41
C LYS A 32 5.60 9.92 1.22
N GLY A 33 4.43 9.59 0.69
CA GLY A 33 3.51 8.69 1.40
C GLY A 33 4.08 7.30 1.62
N ILE A 34 4.72 6.74 0.58
CA ILE A 34 5.34 5.42 0.69
C ILE A 34 6.53 5.46 1.65
N VAL A 35 7.38 6.48 1.53
CA VAL A 35 8.57 6.60 2.38
C VAL A 35 8.16 6.82 3.85
N ASP A 36 7.20 7.69 4.10
CA ASP A 36 6.73 7.93 5.46
C ASP A 36 6.17 6.66 6.09
N LEU A 37 5.36 5.92 5.34
CA LEU A 37 4.79 4.68 5.82
C LEU A 37 5.87 3.62 6.07
N SER A 38 6.88 3.55 5.18
CA SER A 38 7.98 2.61 5.35
C SER A 38 8.76 2.86 6.64
N LEU A 39 8.99 4.13 6.95
CA LEU A 39 9.68 4.50 8.19
C LEU A 39 8.84 4.17 9.41
N GLU A 40 7.55 4.41 9.35
CA GLU A 40 6.64 4.14 10.46
C GLU A 40 6.52 2.65 10.74
N LEU A 41 6.43 1.84 9.71
CA LEU A 41 6.22 0.40 9.84
C LEU A 41 7.53 -0.39 9.92
N HIS A 42 8.68 0.26 9.70
CA HIS A 42 9.98 -0.40 9.62
C HIS A 42 10.02 -1.47 8.53
N ILE A 43 9.34 -1.21 7.43
CA ILE A 43 9.27 -2.09 6.27
C ILE A 43 9.82 -1.33 5.07
N GLN A 44 10.60 -2.02 4.23
CA GLN A 44 11.20 -1.38 3.07
C GLN A 44 10.12 -0.81 2.14
N PRO A 45 10.34 0.39 1.56
CA PRO A 45 9.35 0.99 0.68
C PRO A 45 9.07 0.13 -0.56
N GLU A 46 10.05 -0.64 -1.02
CA GLU A 46 9.87 -1.55 -2.14
C GLU A 46 8.80 -2.60 -1.85
N TYR A 47 8.79 -3.12 -0.62
CA TYR A 47 7.79 -4.09 -0.22
C TYR A 47 6.39 -3.47 -0.18
N LEU A 48 6.28 -2.29 0.40
CA LEU A 48 4.99 -1.58 0.48
C LEU A 48 4.45 -1.26 -0.91
N HIS A 49 5.33 -0.84 -1.81
CA HIS A 49 4.94 -0.53 -3.18
C HIS A 49 4.42 -1.78 -3.90
N GLU A 50 5.09 -2.91 -3.70
CA GLU A 50 4.64 -4.19 -4.26
C GLU A 50 3.27 -4.58 -3.75
N GLN A 51 3.02 -4.41 -2.45
CA GLN A 51 1.72 -4.69 -1.87
C GLN A 51 0.65 -3.74 -2.45
N MET A 52 1.02 -2.49 -2.71
CA MET A 52 0.08 -1.54 -3.30
C MET A 52 -0.34 -1.96 -4.71
N PHE A 53 0.53 -2.60 -5.49
CA PHE A 53 0.14 -3.16 -6.78
C PHE A 53 -0.93 -4.24 -6.62
N LYS A 54 -0.89 -5.00 -5.55
CA LYS A 54 -1.93 -5.99 -5.27
C LYS A 54 -3.28 -5.32 -5.02
N LEU A 55 -3.28 -4.17 -4.36
CA LEU A 55 -4.51 -3.39 -4.18
C LEU A 55 -5.06 -2.92 -5.52
N GLN A 56 -4.19 -2.54 -6.44
CA GLN A 56 -4.63 -2.11 -7.77
C GLN A 56 -5.43 -3.21 -8.48
N ARG A 57 -5.05 -4.46 -8.29
CA ARG A 57 -5.74 -5.59 -8.91
C ARG A 57 -7.14 -5.78 -8.37
N VAL A 58 -7.39 -5.40 -7.12
CA VAL A 58 -8.71 -5.56 -6.49
C VAL A 58 -9.52 -4.28 -6.50
N THR A 59 -8.98 -3.18 -7.02
CA THR A 59 -9.66 -1.89 -7.07
C THR A 59 -11.05 -1.95 -7.69
N PRO A 60 -11.28 -2.65 -8.83
CA PRO A 60 -12.62 -2.73 -9.39
C PRO A 60 -13.65 -3.31 -8.43
N ARG A 61 -13.26 -4.27 -7.62
CA ARG A 61 -14.13 -4.83 -6.58
C ARG A 61 -14.41 -3.81 -5.49
N ILE A 62 -13.37 -3.11 -5.04
CA ILE A 62 -13.48 -2.09 -4.02
C ILE A 62 -14.44 -0.99 -4.46
N LYS A 63 -14.33 -0.55 -5.71
CA LYS A 63 -15.21 0.50 -6.25
C LYS A 63 -16.67 0.08 -6.23
N ARG A 64 -16.96 -1.17 -6.42
CA ARG A 64 -18.34 -1.67 -6.39
C ARG A 64 -18.92 -1.66 -4.98
N LEU A 65 -18.09 -1.73 -3.96
CA LEU A 65 -18.52 -1.75 -2.57
C LEU A 65 -18.75 -0.34 -2.01
N TRP A 66 -18.17 0.66 -2.66
CA TRP A 66 -18.35 2.05 -2.28
C TRP A 66 -19.58 2.62 -2.98
#